data_f00fc1ca773c07c5ed6eb599d4af6735
#
_entry.id   f00fc1ca773c07c5ed6eb599d4af6735
#
_cell.length_a   1.000
_cell.length_b   1.000
_cell.length_c   1.000
_cell.angle_alpha   90.00
_cell.angle_beta   90.00
_cell.angle_gamma   90.00
#
_symmetry.space_group_name_H-M   'P 1'
#
loop_
_entity.id
_entity.type
_entity.pdbx_description
1 polymer ?
#
loop_
_entity_poly.entity_id
_entity_poly.type
_entity_poly.pdbx_seq_one_letter_code
_entity_poly.pdbx_strand_id
1 'polypeptide(L)'
;MVLIQVASSTTEQTELETVISDIAMRINSTHATLAHQPLVFLKQDFSFPQYLALITVADALMVTSLREGMNLTSHEFIYCQDGKYGPKAHGPLILSEFTGSASVFDGHALLVNPWDYRQCAEAIHTALSMPPPQKEEIWDKLCEAVIRNSTTSWVKSFNERLSSVWKEHSSRETTAVPRLSVVKLEEAYRRTRRRLFILDYEGTLASWGSPTSIILTTPQRALTTLGDLLDDPHNVVYVMSARMPEEMERLFRQASGLGLIAENGCFIREPQRESWFKLMEETETKGWKTGVMGILNYFRERTERSWIEERHCSLVFHYASAEDKVAASRQASECADHINDACANQGIHAIPVDGALVVERVDTNKSSAAKLALRYSIEGGKREGFDGRPDFLFVVGDSREDEVVFRWANKLADAKAIENVMTVTLGSRSTEAKATLTQGVTGK
;
A
#
# COMPACT_ATOMS: atom_id res chain seq x y z
N MET A 1 -32.67 1.40 -32.65
CA MET A 1 -31.63 2.37 -33.04
C MET A 1 -30.56 2.38 -31.94
N VAL A 2 -29.33 2.24 -32.31
CA VAL A 2 -28.19 2.35 -31.37
C VAL A 2 -27.54 3.72 -31.56
N LEU A 3 -27.38 4.47 -30.48
CA LEU A 3 -26.71 5.74 -30.47
C LEU A 3 -25.31 5.55 -29.82
N ILE A 4 -24.25 5.90 -30.54
CA ILE A 4 -22.89 5.92 -30.03
C ILE A 4 -22.43 7.36 -29.93
N GLN A 5 -22.03 7.76 -28.74
CA GLN A 5 -21.44 9.07 -28.49
C GLN A 5 -19.99 8.90 -28.05
N VAL A 6 -19.10 9.71 -28.61
CA VAL A 6 -17.71 9.86 -28.17
C VAL A 6 -17.55 11.29 -27.66
N ALA A 7 -17.20 11.43 -26.39
CA ALA A 7 -16.94 12.71 -25.76
C ALA A 7 -15.44 13.04 -25.82
N SER A 8 -15.12 14.29 -26.19
CA SER A 8 -13.83 14.97 -26.23
C SER A 8 -12.69 14.37 -27.06
N SER A 9 -11.94 15.26 -27.69
CA SER A 9 -10.92 14.96 -28.70
C SER A 9 -9.50 15.06 -28.15
N THR A 10 -8.77 13.94 -28.19
CA THR A 10 -7.31 13.92 -28.22
C THR A 10 -6.84 13.39 -29.57
N THR A 11 -5.60 13.68 -29.98
CA THR A 11 -5.06 13.32 -31.30
C THR A 11 -5.08 11.83 -31.63
N GLU A 12 -5.05 10.96 -30.62
CA GLU A 12 -5.13 9.50 -30.76
C GLU A 12 -6.57 9.00 -31.09
N GLN A 13 -7.58 9.83 -30.88
CA GLN A 13 -8.99 9.46 -31.12
C GLN A 13 -9.37 9.54 -32.60
N THR A 14 -8.61 10.23 -33.44
CA THR A 14 -8.95 10.41 -34.86
C THR A 14 -8.93 9.06 -35.62
N GLU A 15 -8.00 8.16 -35.30
CA GLU A 15 -7.94 6.83 -35.91
C GLU A 15 -9.12 5.96 -35.43
N LEU A 16 -9.42 5.99 -34.13
CA LEU A 16 -10.56 5.26 -33.55
C LEU A 16 -11.88 5.75 -34.14
N GLU A 17 -12.06 7.04 -34.30
CA GLU A 17 -13.25 7.65 -34.92
C GLU A 17 -13.46 7.21 -36.36
N THR A 18 -12.37 7.09 -37.13
CA THR A 18 -12.43 6.59 -38.50
C THR A 18 -12.91 5.15 -38.53
N VAL A 19 -12.34 4.30 -37.66
CA VAL A 19 -12.77 2.89 -37.57
C VAL A 19 -14.23 2.77 -37.15
N ILE A 20 -14.69 3.55 -36.17
CA ILE A 20 -16.11 3.54 -35.75
C ILE A 20 -17.02 4.01 -36.87
N SER A 21 -16.65 5.07 -37.60
CA SER A 21 -17.41 5.58 -38.74
C SER A 21 -17.54 4.54 -39.86
N ASP A 22 -16.47 3.83 -40.17
CA ASP A 22 -16.47 2.76 -41.18
C ASP A 22 -17.36 1.59 -40.75
N ILE A 23 -17.31 1.19 -39.48
CA ILE A 23 -18.20 0.14 -38.95
C ILE A 23 -19.67 0.60 -39.00
N ALA A 24 -19.93 1.83 -38.58
CA ALA A 24 -21.29 2.40 -38.62
C ALA A 24 -21.84 2.47 -40.04
N MET A 25 -21.02 2.90 -41.00
CA MET A 25 -21.37 2.95 -42.40
C MET A 25 -21.67 1.54 -42.96
N ARG A 26 -20.88 0.56 -42.66
CA ARG A 26 -21.04 -0.83 -43.07
C ARG A 26 -22.34 -1.43 -42.52
N ILE A 27 -22.64 -1.23 -41.24
CA ILE A 27 -23.87 -1.71 -40.60
C ILE A 27 -25.10 -1.03 -41.24
N ASN A 28 -25.05 0.28 -41.38
CA ASN A 28 -26.14 1.04 -41.94
C ASN A 28 -26.38 0.71 -43.43
N SER A 29 -25.35 0.49 -44.23
CA SER A 29 -25.48 0.07 -45.61
C SER A 29 -26.21 -1.28 -45.80
N THR A 30 -26.09 -2.15 -44.80
CA THR A 30 -26.73 -3.48 -44.85
C THR A 30 -28.14 -3.49 -44.26
N HIS A 31 -28.42 -2.70 -43.24
CA HIS A 31 -29.62 -2.81 -42.41
C HIS A 31 -30.49 -1.55 -42.36
N ALA A 32 -30.05 -0.42 -42.96
CA ALA A 32 -30.86 0.78 -42.97
C ALA A 32 -32.02 0.69 -44.02
N THR A 33 -33.08 1.41 -43.73
CA THR A 33 -34.19 1.66 -44.64
C THR A 33 -34.40 3.17 -44.77
N LEU A 34 -35.29 3.59 -45.69
CA LEU A 34 -35.62 5.01 -45.84
C LEU A 34 -36.18 5.67 -44.57
N ALA A 35 -36.78 4.88 -43.67
CA ALA A 35 -37.40 5.36 -42.44
C ALA A 35 -36.59 5.02 -41.17
N HIS A 36 -35.53 4.21 -41.27
CA HIS A 36 -34.82 3.72 -40.09
C HIS A 36 -33.34 3.55 -40.35
N GLN A 37 -32.55 4.20 -39.53
CA GLN A 37 -31.09 4.05 -39.44
C GLN A 37 -30.74 3.29 -38.14
N PRO A 38 -30.24 2.06 -38.23
CA PRO A 38 -30.01 1.23 -37.03
C PRO A 38 -28.91 1.73 -36.12
N LEU A 39 -27.87 2.36 -36.68
CA LEU A 39 -26.72 2.88 -35.91
C LEU A 39 -26.54 4.38 -36.21
N VAL A 40 -26.52 5.18 -35.15
CA VAL A 40 -26.24 6.63 -35.22
C VAL A 40 -24.95 6.88 -34.44
N PHE A 41 -23.92 7.39 -35.11
CA PHE A 41 -22.67 7.80 -34.52
C PHE A 41 -22.63 9.32 -34.41
N LEU A 42 -22.50 9.84 -33.20
CA LEU A 42 -22.47 11.27 -32.92
C LEU A 42 -21.15 11.68 -32.34
N LYS A 43 -20.49 12.62 -33.02
CA LYS A 43 -19.26 13.26 -32.58
C LYS A 43 -19.56 14.73 -32.31
N GLN A 44 -20.27 15.00 -31.26
CA GLN A 44 -20.58 16.36 -30.84
C GLN A 44 -20.86 16.42 -29.34
N ASP A 45 -20.52 17.56 -28.74
CA ASP A 45 -20.93 17.82 -27.38
C ASP A 45 -22.42 18.15 -27.33
N PHE A 46 -23.10 17.49 -26.42
CA PHE A 46 -24.51 17.79 -26.14
C PHE A 46 -24.61 18.83 -25.03
N SER A 47 -25.57 19.73 -25.16
CA SER A 47 -25.99 20.50 -24.01
C SER A 47 -26.57 19.56 -22.95
N PHE A 48 -26.42 19.89 -21.67
CA PHE A 48 -26.92 19.05 -20.58
C PHE A 48 -28.38 18.66 -20.70
N PRO A 49 -29.31 19.56 -21.10
CA PRO A 49 -30.72 19.17 -21.34
C PRO A 49 -30.91 18.14 -22.47
N GLN A 50 -30.13 18.25 -23.57
CA GLN A 50 -30.21 17.27 -24.66
C GLN A 50 -29.69 15.91 -24.21
N TYR A 51 -28.62 15.88 -23.48
CA TYR A 51 -28.07 14.67 -22.87
C TYR A 51 -29.08 14.00 -21.95
N LEU A 52 -29.70 14.73 -21.03
CA LEU A 52 -30.73 14.20 -20.12
C LEU A 52 -31.94 13.66 -20.91
N ALA A 53 -32.37 14.37 -21.97
CA ALA A 53 -33.47 13.88 -22.80
C ALA A 53 -33.14 12.54 -23.46
N LEU A 54 -31.93 12.38 -23.98
CA LEU A 54 -31.48 11.13 -24.60
C LEU A 54 -31.49 9.95 -23.63
N ILE A 55 -30.89 10.13 -22.43
CA ILE A 55 -30.83 9.05 -21.43
C ILE A 55 -32.22 8.75 -20.81
N THR A 56 -33.14 9.72 -20.81
CA THR A 56 -34.52 9.53 -20.33
C THR A 56 -35.34 8.63 -21.26
N VAL A 57 -35.14 8.75 -22.58
CA VAL A 57 -35.91 7.98 -23.57
C VAL A 57 -35.22 6.68 -24.03
N ALA A 58 -34.00 6.43 -23.56
CA ALA A 58 -33.27 5.26 -23.97
C ALA A 58 -33.83 3.97 -23.37
N ASP A 59 -33.98 2.92 -24.21
CA ASP A 59 -34.45 1.59 -23.79
C ASP A 59 -33.42 0.82 -22.95
N ALA A 60 -32.14 1.14 -23.08
CA ALA A 60 -31.01 0.62 -22.30
C ALA A 60 -29.81 1.55 -22.45
N LEU A 61 -28.93 1.55 -21.48
CA LEU A 61 -27.62 2.23 -21.53
C LEU A 61 -26.49 1.20 -21.44
N MET A 62 -25.47 1.38 -22.27
CA MET A 62 -24.23 0.58 -22.20
C MET A 62 -23.01 1.47 -21.98
N VAL A 63 -22.22 1.17 -20.94
CA VAL A 63 -20.98 1.85 -20.61
C VAL A 63 -19.84 0.83 -20.64
N THR A 64 -18.88 1.02 -21.56
CA THR A 64 -17.78 0.07 -21.82
C THR A 64 -16.42 0.63 -21.46
N SER A 65 -16.34 1.48 -20.44
CA SER A 65 -15.08 2.03 -19.96
C SER A 65 -14.14 0.92 -19.48
N LEU A 66 -12.87 1.00 -19.88
CA LEU A 66 -11.87 -0.01 -19.53
C LEU A 66 -11.30 0.19 -18.13
N ARG A 67 -11.24 1.43 -17.66
CA ARG A 67 -10.77 1.79 -16.32
C ARG A 67 -11.39 3.12 -15.91
N GLU A 68 -12.17 3.09 -14.86
CA GLU A 68 -12.88 4.27 -14.38
C GLU A 68 -13.20 4.11 -12.90
N GLY A 69 -13.00 5.15 -12.10
CA GLY A 69 -13.31 5.15 -10.67
C GLY A 69 -14.81 5.14 -10.39
N MET A 70 -15.56 6.06 -11.03
CA MET A 70 -17.01 6.19 -10.89
C MET A 70 -17.60 6.75 -12.19
N ASN A 71 -18.53 6.04 -12.77
CA ASN A 71 -19.23 6.50 -13.97
C ASN A 71 -20.54 7.21 -13.60
N LEU A 72 -20.55 8.53 -13.67
CA LEU A 72 -21.75 9.32 -13.36
C LEU A 72 -22.87 9.11 -14.38
N THR A 73 -22.55 8.87 -15.65
CA THR A 73 -23.56 8.63 -16.70
C THR A 73 -24.47 7.46 -16.36
N SER A 74 -23.91 6.39 -15.78
CA SER A 74 -24.69 5.23 -15.35
C SER A 74 -25.65 5.58 -14.20
N HIS A 75 -25.25 6.42 -13.25
CA HIS A 75 -26.10 6.88 -12.15
C HIS A 75 -27.18 7.84 -12.64
N GLU A 76 -26.84 8.76 -13.54
CA GLU A 76 -27.76 9.72 -14.14
C GLU A 76 -28.82 9.00 -14.98
N PHE A 77 -28.43 7.99 -15.76
CA PHE A 77 -29.36 7.16 -16.51
C PHE A 77 -30.42 6.52 -15.61
N ILE A 78 -29.98 5.83 -14.54
CA ILE A 78 -30.91 5.19 -13.61
C ILE A 78 -31.88 6.21 -13.02
N TYR A 79 -31.38 7.38 -12.61
CA TYR A 79 -32.19 8.42 -12.00
C TYR A 79 -33.20 9.03 -13.00
N CYS A 80 -32.83 9.19 -14.27
CA CYS A 80 -33.69 9.75 -15.29
C CYS A 80 -34.81 8.79 -15.77
N GLN A 81 -34.70 7.51 -15.42
CA GLN A 81 -35.70 6.50 -15.84
C GLN A 81 -36.90 6.39 -14.88
N ASP A 82 -37.05 7.29 -13.92
CA ASP A 82 -38.08 7.26 -12.85
C ASP A 82 -39.50 7.60 -13.34
N GLY A 83 -39.63 8.02 -14.61
CA GLY A 83 -40.90 8.36 -15.24
C GLY A 83 -41.50 9.73 -14.83
N LYS A 84 -40.79 10.59 -14.10
CA LYS A 84 -41.25 11.94 -13.75
C LYS A 84 -41.27 12.89 -14.94
N TYR A 85 -40.33 12.71 -15.86
CA TYR A 85 -40.13 13.62 -17.00
C TYR A 85 -40.30 12.93 -18.35
N GLY A 86 -40.76 11.68 -18.37
CA GLY A 86 -40.96 10.89 -19.59
C GLY A 86 -41.70 9.57 -19.31
N PRO A 87 -41.85 8.71 -20.32
CA PRO A 87 -42.40 7.38 -20.10
C PRO A 87 -41.47 6.59 -19.14
N LYS A 88 -42.06 5.83 -18.23
CA LYS A 88 -41.29 4.88 -17.39
C LYS A 88 -40.75 3.78 -18.32
N ALA A 89 -39.47 3.84 -18.60
CA ALA A 89 -38.80 2.86 -19.43
C ALA A 89 -38.11 1.77 -18.61
N HIS A 90 -37.60 2.14 -17.40
CA HIS A 90 -36.82 1.27 -16.52
C HIS A 90 -35.74 0.49 -17.30
N GLY A 91 -35.03 1.21 -18.17
CA GLY A 91 -34.04 0.61 -19.08
C GLY A 91 -32.93 -0.12 -18.31
N PRO A 92 -32.57 -1.34 -18.70
CA PRO A 92 -31.44 -2.04 -18.11
C PRO A 92 -30.12 -1.31 -18.35
N LEU A 93 -29.24 -1.37 -17.37
CA LEU A 93 -27.87 -0.86 -17.43
C LEU A 93 -26.91 -2.01 -17.77
N ILE A 94 -26.16 -1.86 -18.87
CA ILE A 94 -25.04 -2.73 -19.23
C ILE A 94 -23.76 -1.98 -18.85
N LEU A 95 -22.95 -2.56 -18.01
CA LEU A 95 -21.81 -1.87 -17.42
C LEU A 95 -20.55 -2.72 -17.50
N SER A 96 -19.43 -2.09 -17.86
CA SER A 96 -18.12 -2.74 -17.79
C SER A 96 -17.80 -3.18 -16.36
N GLU A 97 -17.34 -4.42 -16.20
CA GLU A 97 -16.85 -4.95 -14.92
C GLU A 97 -15.65 -4.18 -14.34
N PHE A 98 -14.95 -3.39 -15.18
CA PHE A 98 -13.79 -2.60 -14.81
C PHE A 98 -14.12 -1.19 -14.29
N THR A 99 -15.38 -0.83 -14.19
CA THR A 99 -15.81 0.44 -13.61
C THR A 99 -16.02 0.30 -12.10
N GLY A 100 -15.63 1.32 -11.33
CA GLY A 100 -15.91 1.33 -9.88
C GLY A 100 -17.41 1.34 -9.56
N SER A 101 -18.24 1.86 -10.44
CA SER A 101 -19.72 1.81 -10.33
C SER A 101 -20.26 0.38 -10.34
N ALA A 102 -19.55 -0.60 -10.90
CA ALA A 102 -19.96 -2.01 -10.88
C ALA A 102 -20.13 -2.54 -9.46
N SER A 103 -19.26 -2.12 -8.54
CA SER A 103 -19.33 -2.49 -7.11
C SER A 103 -20.47 -1.80 -6.37
N VAL A 104 -20.91 -0.62 -6.84
CA VAL A 104 -22.02 0.14 -6.23
C VAL A 104 -23.37 -0.50 -6.51
N PHE A 105 -23.52 -1.07 -7.70
CA PHE A 105 -24.78 -1.64 -8.15
C PHE A 105 -25.02 -3.10 -7.74
N ASP A 106 -24.12 -3.68 -6.99
CA ASP A 106 -24.26 -4.96 -6.25
C ASP A 106 -24.80 -6.12 -7.12
N GLY A 107 -24.33 -6.20 -8.38
CA GLY A 107 -24.71 -7.26 -9.31
C GLY A 107 -26.09 -7.06 -10.01
N HIS A 108 -26.75 -5.93 -9.83
CA HIS A 108 -28.02 -5.63 -10.50
C HIS A 108 -27.85 -5.02 -11.90
N ALA A 109 -26.67 -4.55 -12.28
CA ALA A 109 -26.34 -4.21 -13.65
C ALA A 109 -25.89 -5.46 -14.43
N LEU A 110 -26.10 -5.47 -15.74
CA LEU A 110 -25.56 -6.48 -16.64
C LEU A 110 -24.06 -6.22 -16.83
N LEU A 111 -23.22 -6.91 -16.09
CA LEU A 111 -21.78 -6.73 -16.16
C LEU A 111 -21.20 -7.43 -17.38
N VAL A 112 -20.32 -6.74 -18.10
CA VAL A 112 -19.66 -7.24 -19.30
C VAL A 112 -18.16 -6.94 -19.27
N ASN A 113 -17.36 -7.83 -19.85
CA ASN A 113 -16.00 -7.54 -20.23
C ASN A 113 -16.02 -6.84 -21.61
N PRO A 114 -15.61 -5.57 -21.73
CA PRO A 114 -15.63 -4.83 -23.00
C PRO A 114 -14.80 -5.45 -24.12
N TRP A 115 -13.85 -6.31 -23.79
CA TRP A 115 -13.03 -7.05 -24.77
C TRP A 115 -13.71 -8.32 -25.29
N ASP A 116 -14.78 -8.79 -24.62
CA ASP A 116 -15.58 -9.92 -25.08
C ASP A 116 -16.81 -9.45 -25.85
N TYR A 117 -16.66 -9.31 -27.18
CA TYR A 117 -17.72 -8.85 -28.06
C TYR A 117 -18.98 -9.76 -28.04
N ARG A 118 -18.80 -11.05 -27.75
CA ARG A 118 -19.93 -11.99 -27.65
C ARG A 118 -20.74 -11.70 -26.41
N GLN A 119 -20.07 -11.55 -25.25
CA GLN A 119 -20.70 -11.19 -23.99
C GLN A 119 -21.43 -9.84 -24.10
N CYS A 120 -20.80 -8.86 -24.75
CA CYS A 120 -21.43 -7.56 -25.02
C CYS A 120 -22.72 -7.71 -25.88
N ALA A 121 -22.68 -8.50 -26.96
CA ALA A 121 -23.84 -8.73 -27.80
C ALA A 121 -24.97 -9.48 -27.06
N GLU A 122 -24.63 -10.49 -26.26
CA GLU A 122 -25.57 -11.23 -25.42
C GLU A 122 -26.22 -10.33 -24.36
N ALA A 123 -25.45 -9.43 -23.73
CA ALA A 123 -25.98 -8.47 -22.78
C ALA A 123 -26.97 -7.48 -23.42
N ILE A 124 -26.68 -6.98 -24.64
CA ILE A 124 -27.59 -6.13 -25.38
C ILE A 124 -28.88 -6.89 -25.71
N HIS A 125 -28.77 -8.12 -26.19
CA HIS A 125 -29.93 -8.95 -26.48
C HIS A 125 -30.77 -9.19 -25.21
N THR A 126 -30.14 -9.53 -24.11
CA THR A 126 -30.79 -9.73 -22.79
C THR A 126 -31.52 -8.48 -22.32
N ALA A 127 -30.86 -7.32 -22.40
CA ALA A 127 -31.45 -6.04 -22.00
C ALA A 127 -32.70 -5.69 -22.81
N LEU A 128 -32.64 -5.87 -24.11
CA LEU A 128 -33.76 -5.55 -25.01
C LEU A 128 -34.91 -6.56 -24.91
N SER A 129 -34.61 -7.83 -24.62
CA SER A 129 -35.58 -8.91 -24.48
C SER A 129 -36.17 -9.03 -23.07
N MET A 130 -35.71 -8.26 -22.12
CA MET A 130 -36.12 -8.35 -20.72
C MET A 130 -37.60 -7.93 -20.55
N PRO A 131 -38.40 -8.74 -19.84
CA PRO A 131 -39.81 -8.41 -19.60
C PRO A 131 -39.97 -7.17 -18.70
N PRO A 132 -41.02 -6.33 -18.91
CA PRO A 132 -41.24 -5.11 -18.13
C PRO A 132 -41.23 -5.30 -16.60
N PRO A 133 -41.85 -6.34 -16.01
CA PRO A 133 -41.80 -6.54 -14.56
C PRO A 133 -40.38 -6.77 -14.02
N GLN A 134 -39.56 -7.47 -14.79
CA GLN A 134 -38.15 -7.71 -14.42
C GLN A 134 -37.32 -6.45 -14.54
N LYS A 135 -37.56 -5.62 -15.54
CA LYS A 135 -36.92 -4.30 -15.69
C LYS A 135 -37.23 -3.42 -14.49
N GLU A 136 -38.48 -3.37 -14.06
CA GLU A 136 -38.93 -2.58 -12.91
C GLU A 136 -38.24 -3.05 -11.61
N GLU A 137 -38.23 -4.35 -11.34
CA GLU A 137 -37.56 -4.91 -10.14
C GLU A 137 -36.06 -4.57 -10.10
N ILE A 138 -35.36 -4.72 -11.22
CA ILE A 138 -33.94 -4.40 -11.32
C ILE A 138 -33.71 -2.90 -11.15
N TRP A 139 -34.53 -2.07 -11.80
CA TRP A 139 -34.44 -0.63 -11.72
C TRP A 139 -34.66 -0.12 -10.28
N ASP A 140 -35.64 -0.67 -9.54
CA ASP A 140 -35.86 -0.31 -8.15
C ASP A 140 -34.60 -0.51 -7.31
N LYS A 141 -33.91 -1.63 -7.47
CA LYS A 141 -32.65 -1.93 -6.74
C LYS A 141 -31.52 -1.00 -7.15
N LEU A 142 -31.38 -0.72 -8.44
CA LEU A 142 -30.38 0.21 -8.96
C LEU A 142 -30.66 1.63 -8.48
N CYS A 143 -31.92 2.06 -8.48
CA CYS A 143 -32.36 3.38 -8.02
C CYS A 143 -32.09 3.56 -6.51
N GLU A 144 -32.39 2.54 -5.70
CA GLU A 144 -32.05 2.53 -4.27
C GLU A 144 -30.54 2.67 -4.06
N ALA A 145 -29.72 1.96 -4.83
CA ALA A 145 -28.27 2.06 -4.75
C ALA A 145 -27.78 3.47 -5.11
N VAL A 146 -28.33 4.11 -6.14
CA VAL A 146 -28.01 5.50 -6.51
C VAL A 146 -28.36 6.48 -5.38
N ILE A 147 -29.56 6.39 -4.83
CA ILE A 147 -30.04 7.28 -3.76
C ILE A 147 -29.20 7.10 -2.49
N ARG A 148 -28.90 5.87 -2.11
CA ARG A 148 -28.07 5.55 -0.96
C ARG A 148 -26.64 6.10 -1.07
N ASN A 149 -26.08 6.14 -2.29
CA ASN A 149 -24.74 6.64 -2.57
C ASN A 149 -24.72 8.10 -3.07
N SER A 150 -25.68 8.92 -2.62
CA SER A 150 -25.73 10.34 -2.94
C SER A 150 -24.53 11.11 -2.38
N THR A 151 -24.25 12.31 -2.91
CA THR A 151 -23.21 13.20 -2.41
C THR A 151 -23.37 13.50 -0.91
N THR A 152 -24.59 13.66 -0.44
CA THR A 152 -24.89 13.87 0.99
C THR A 152 -24.46 12.67 1.83
N SER A 153 -24.79 11.47 1.37
CA SER A 153 -24.39 10.21 2.03
C SER A 153 -22.88 10.04 2.05
N TRP A 154 -22.22 10.37 0.94
CA TRP A 154 -20.76 10.34 0.83
C TRP A 154 -20.10 11.29 1.83
N VAL A 155 -20.53 12.57 1.88
CA VAL A 155 -20.01 13.56 2.83
C VAL A 155 -20.22 13.11 4.28
N LYS A 156 -21.40 12.56 4.59
CA LYS A 156 -21.70 12.04 5.94
C LYS A 156 -20.78 10.90 6.30
N SER A 157 -20.64 9.90 5.44
CA SER A 157 -19.77 8.73 5.64
C SER A 157 -18.29 9.14 5.77
N PHE A 158 -17.84 10.09 4.95
CA PHE A 158 -16.50 10.64 5.03
C PHE A 158 -16.25 11.32 6.37
N ASN A 159 -17.15 12.20 6.80
CA ASN A 159 -17.05 12.90 8.08
C ASN A 159 -17.10 11.95 9.28
N GLU A 160 -17.94 10.91 9.22
CA GLU A 160 -18.01 9.90 10.28
C GLU A 160 -16.69 9.12 10.38
N ARG A 161 -16.13 8.69 9.25
CA ARG A 161 -14.82 8.02 9.21
C ARG A 161 -13.70 8.92 9.70
N LEU A 162 -13.65 10.16 9.23
CA LEU A 162 -12.66 11.15 9.68
C LEU A 162 -12.77 11.40 11.19
N SER A 163 -13.98 11.57 11.70
CA SER A 163 -14.22 11.76 13.13
C SER A 163 -13.84 10.55 13.96
N SER A 164 -14.08 9.32 13.45
CA SER A 164 -13.67 8.08 14.10
C SER A 164 -12.14 7.98 14.17
N VAL A 165 -11.46 8.20 13.05
CA VAL A 165 -9.99 8.20 12.98
C VAL A 165 -9.41 9.32 13.87
N TRP A 166 -10.01 10.50 13.84
CA TRP A 166 -9.58 11.61 14.70
C TRP A 166 -9.71 11.27 16.18
N LYS A 167 -10.85 10.71 16.61
CA LYS A 167 -11.05 10.27 18.00
C LYS A 167 -10.04 9.20 18.40
N GLU A 168 -9.79 8.23 17.54
CA GLU A 168 -8.80 7.20 17.78
C GLU A 168 -7.38 7.79 17.87
N HIS A 169 -7.03 8.72 17.00
CA HIS A 169 -5.74 9.42 17.00
C HIS A 169 -5.59 10.32 18.22
N SER A 170 -6.63 11.13 18.54
CA SER A 170 -6.62 12.01 19.72
C SER A 170 -6.58 11.24 21.04
N SER A 171 -7.20 10.05 21.11
CA SER A 171 -7.08 9.20 22.28
C SER A 171 -5.67 8.61 22.42
N ARG A 172 -4.96 8.41 21.31
CA ARG A 172 -3.54 8.02 21.30
C ARG A 172 -2.62 9.19 21.62
N GLU A 173 -2.93 10.41 21.16
CA GLU A 173 -2.14 11.62 21.46
C GLU A 173 -2.34 12.11 22.91
N THR A 174 -3.51 11.93 23.51
CA THR A 174 -3.75 12.29 24.92
C THR A 174 -3.04 11.36 25.90
N THR A 175 -2.66 10.18 25.48
CA THR A 175 -1.64 9.38 26.15
C THR A 175 -0.28 9.79 25.58
N ALA A 176 0.23 10.96 25.96
CA ALA A 176 1.63 11.29 25.71
C ALA A 176 2.48 10.13 26.21
N VAL A 177 3.15 9.44 25.27
CA VAL A 177 4.00 8.29 25.60
C VAL A 177 4.97 8.76 26.67
N PRO A 178 4.98 8.16 27.87
CA PRO A 178 5.79 8.67 28.98
C PRO A 178 7.27 8.59 28.62
N ARG A 179 8.04 9.50 29.19
CA ARG A 179 9.51 9.41 29.11
C ARG A 179 9.98 8.10 29.75
N LEU A 180 10.98 7.49 29.14
CA LEU A 180 11.64 6.33 29.71
C LEU A 180 12.15 6.67 31.13
N SER A 181 11.68 5.93 32.11
CA SER A 181 12.16 6.05 33.46
C SER A 181 13.44 5.24 33.62
N VAL A 182 14.57 5.92 33.76
CA VAL A 182 15.88 5.27 33.97
C VAL A 182 15.87 4.41 35.24
N VAL A 183 15.19 4.85 36.31
CA VAL A 183 15.05 4.09 37.54
C VAL A 183 14.35 2.76 37.33
N LYS A 184 13.21 2.78 36.59
CA LYS A 184 12.48 1.55 36.28
C LYS A 184 13.29 0.61 35.37
N LEU A 185 14.02 1.19 34.41
CA LEU A 185 14.91 0.42 33.54
C LEU A 185 15.99 -0.26 34.31
N GLU A 186 16.66 0.47 35.22
CA GLU A 186 17.73 -0.05 36.08
C GLU A 186 17.21 -1.15 37.02
N GLU A 187 16.04 -0.94 37.64
CA GLU A 187 15.43 -1.96 38.50
C GLU A 187 15.09 -3.23 37.71
N ALA A 188 14.49 -3.11 36.53
CA ALA A 188 14.18 -4.25 35.68
C ALA A 188 15.44 -4.96 35.21
N TYR A 189 16.48 -4.22 34.80
CA TYR A 189 17.77 -4.77 34.41
C TYR A 189 18.41 -5.58 35.53
N ARG A 190 18.45 -5.04 36.78
CA ARG A 190 19.08 -5.70 37.94
C ARG A 190 18.34 -6.95 38.41
N ARG A 191 17.00 -6.99 38.23
CA ARG A 191 16.17 -8.14 38.68
C ARG A 191 16.22 -9.30 37.72
N THR A 192 16.58 -9.06 36.46
CA THR A 192 16.53 -10.05 35.39
C THR A 192 17.87 -10.72 35.17
N ARG A 193 17.82 -11.98 34.77
CA ARG A 193 19.01 -12.81 34.56
C ARG A 193 19.41 -12.96 33.11
N ARG A 194 18.43 -12.93 32.19
CA ARG A 194 18.71 -13.05 30.75
C ARG A 194 17.98 -11.93 30.00
N ARG A 195 18.74 -11.18 29.25
CA ARG A 195 18.28 -9.96 28.64
C ARG A 195 18.52 -9.99 27.15
N LEU A 196 17.49 -9.64 26.38
CA LEU A 196 17.56 -9.46 24.94
C LEU A 196 17.38 -7.98 24.60
N PHE A 197 18.39 -7.41 23.94
CA PHE A 197 18.37 -6.05 23.41
C PHE A 197 18.24 -6.10 21.90
N ILE A 198 17.31 -5.34 21.34
CA ILE A 198 17.12 -5.16 19.92
C ILE A 198 17.13 -3.67 19.64
N LEU A 199 18.21 -3.19 19.05
CA LEU A 199 18.51 -1.77 18.89
C LEU A 199 18.55 -1.43 17.40
N ASP A 200 17.79 -0.44 16.97
CA ASP A 200 17.92 0.13 15.65
C ASP A 200 19.21 0.96 15.54
N TYR A 201 19.76 1.08 14.33
CA TYR A 201 21.04 1.76 14.13
C TYR A 201 20.86 3.21 13.72
N GLU A 202 20.23 3.49 12.57
CA GLU A 202 20.04 4.83 12.04
C GLU A 202 19.01 5.59 12.86
N GLY A 203 19.36 6.82 13.29
CA GLY A 203 18.48 7.62 14.14
C GLY A 203 18.44 7.18 15.59
N THR A 204 18.94 5.98 15.91
CA THR A 204 18.95 5.39 17.25
C THR A 204 20.36 5.37 17.84
N LEU A 205 21.27 4.58 17.32
CA LEU A 205 22.68 4.48 17.78
C LEU A 205 23.59 5.49 17.06
N ALA A 206 23.27 5.84 15.83
CA ALA A 206 23.95 6.83 15.01
C ALA A 206 22.96 7.86 14.48
N SER A 207 23.41 9.10 14.31
CA SER A 207 22.62 10.12 13.65
C SER A 207 22.35 9.74 12.20
N TRP A 208 21.17 10.12 11.66
CA TRP A 208 20.92 10.05 10.24
C TRP A 208 22.00 10.84 9.49
N GLY A 209 22.86 10.13 8.79
CA GLY A 209 23.79 10.76 7.84
C GLY A 209 23.05 11.13 6.57
N SER A 210 23.58 12.09 5.79
CA SER A 210 23.12 12.27 4.40
C SER A 210 23.22 10.92 3.68
N PRO A 211 22.22 10.53 2.83
CA PRO A 211 22.29 9.30 2.03
C PRO A 211 23.57 9.19 1.17
N THR A 212 24.22 10.31 0.93
CA THR A 212 25.50 10.44 0.19
C THR A 212 26.73 10.43 1.08
N SER A 213 26.60 10.45 2.41
CA SER A 213 27.77 10.40 3.30
C SER A 213 28.24 8.94 3.45
N ILE A 214 29.28 8.61 2.71
CA ILE A 214 30.02 7.33 2.78
C ILE A 214 30.84 7.23 4.09
N ILE A 215 30.38 7.83 5.18
CA ILE A 215 31.02 7.68 6.48
C ILE A 215 30.52 6.38 7.11
N LEU A 216 31.15 5.30 6.71
CA LEU A 216 30.96 3.94 7.25
C LEU A 216 31.70 3.80 8.60
N THR A 217 31.49 4.74 9.52
CA THR A 217 32.06 4.66 10.86
C THR A 217 30.97 4.78 11.89
N THR A 218 30.82 3.73 12.69
CA THR A 218 29.95 3.79 13.88
C THR A 218 30.54 4.78 14.88
N PRO A 219 29.72 5.68 15.47
CA PRO A 219 30.21 6.60 16.50
C PRO A 219 30.90 5.83 17.61
N GLN A 220 32.12 6.26 18.01
CA GLN A 220 32.92 5.58 19.02
C GLN A 220 32.15 5.37 20.34
N ARG A 221 31.30 6.34 20.68
CA ARG A 221 30.43 6.24 21.85
C ARG A 221 29.44 5.07 21.77
N ALA A 222 28.86 4.84 20.59
CA ALA A 222 27.95 3.71 20.39
C ALA A 222 28.70 2.38 20.52
N LEU A 223 29.91 2.28 19.94
CA LEU A 223 30.74 1.07 20.05
C LEU A 223 31.13 0.80 21.52
N THR A 224 31.51 1.84 22.29
CA THR A 224 31.80 1.70 23.70
C THR A 224 30.59 1.21 24.49
N THR A 225 29.40 1.82 24.28
CA THR A 225 28.18 1.40 24.97
C THR A 225 27.76 -0.04 24.60
N LEU A 226 27.93 -0.43 23.34
CA LEU A 226 27.65 -1.80 22.91
C LEU A 226 28.67 -2.79 23.53
N GLY A 227 29.94 -2.38 23.64
CA GLY A 227 30.97 -3.14 24.35
C GLY A 227 30.62 -3.38 25.82
N ASP A 228 30.24 -2.31 26.54
CA ASP A 228 29.83 -2.39 27.95
C ASP A 228 28.60 -3.32 28.13
N LEU A 229 27.66 -3.34 27.16
CA LEU A 229 26.52 -4.26 27.18
C LEU A 229 26.92 -5.72 26.92
N LEU A 230 27.93 -5.94 26.06
CA LEU A 230 28.43 -7.27 25.71
C LEU A 230 29.35 -7.87 26.76
N ASP A 231 29.92 -7.05 27.64
CA ASP A 231 30.76 -7.51 28.75
C ASP A 231 29.97 -8.32 29.81
N ASP A 232 28.63 -8.11 29.87
CA ASP A 232 27.77 -8.94 30.69
C ASP A 232 27.28 -10.16 29.87
N PRO A 233 27.70 -11.39 30.21
CA PRO A 233 27.35 -12.60 29.45
C PRO A 233 25.86 -12.94 29.48
N HIS A 234 25.07 -12.31 30.35
CA HIS A 234 23.63 -12.46 30.42
C HIS A 234 22.88 -11.62 29.38
N ASN A 235 23.57 -10.74 28.66
CA ASN A 235 23.00 -9.89 27.64
C ASN A 235 23.21 -10.50 26.26
N VAL A 236 22.13 -10.55 25.49
CA VAL A 236 22.13 -10.84 24.05
C VAL A 236 21.75 -9.55 23.36
N VAL A 237 22.61 -9.03 22.49
CA VAL A 237 22.41 -7.73 21.86
C VAL A 237 22.37 -7.90 20.34
N TYR A 238 21.29 -7.43 19.73
CA TYR A 238 21.14 -7.34 18.28
C TYR A 238 21.04 -5.88 17.84
N VAL A 239 21.70 -5.56 16.75
CA VAL A 239 21.55 -4.27 16.06
C VAL A 239 20.86 -4.49 14.73
N MET A 240 19.79 -3.71 14.48
CA MET A 240 19.00 -3.75 13.24
C MET A 240 19.30 -2.54 12.36
N SER A 241 19.28 -2.74 11.06
CA SER A 241 19.43 -1.66 10.07
C SER A 241 18.80 -2.04 8.71
N ALA A 242 18.49 -1.01 7.92
CA ALA A 242 18.15 -1.17 6.50
C ALA A 242 19.38 -1.41 5.61
N ARG A 243 20.61 -1.34 6.16
CA ARG A 243 21.86 -1.54 5.42
C ARG A 243 22.09 -2.98 5.01
N MET A 244 22.91 -3.14 4.00
CA MET A 244 23.32 -4.46 3.52
C MET A 244 24.23 -5.19 4.54
N PRO A 245 24.26 -6.54 4.51
CA PRO A 245 25.08 -7.34 5.41
C PRO A 245 26.56 -6.92 5.44
N GLU A 246 27.15 -6.65 4.29
CA GLU A 246 28.56 -6.26 4.15
C GLU A 246 28.87 -4.90 4.79
N GLU A 247 27.90 -3.99 4.77
CA GLU A 247 28.01 -2.69 5.44
C GLU A 247 27.94 -2.86 6.96
N MET A 248 27.01 -3.69 7.44
CA MET A 248 26.87 -3.98 8.86
C MET A 248 28.11 -4.65 9.42
N GLU A 249 28.75 -5.55 8.68
CA GLU A 249 30.02 -6.15 9.09
C GLU A 249 31.15 -5.13 9.24
N ARG A 250 31.24 -4.18 8.32
CA ARG A 250 32.26 -3.11 8.41
C ARG A 250 32.01 -2.19 9.60
N LEU A 251 30.76 -1.80 9.81
CA LEU A 251 30.38 -0.89 10.90
C LEU A 251 30.65 -1.48 12.29
N PHE A 252 30.35 -2.77 12.47
CA PHE A 252 30.43 -3.46 13.77
C PHE A 252 31.61 -4.44 13.89
N ARG A 253 32.62 -4.29 13.03
CA ARG A 253 33.82 -5.16 13.04
C ARG A 253 34.51 -5.25 14.41
N GLN A 254 34.45 -4.17 15.19
CA GLN A 254 35.07 -4.10 16.51
C GLN A 254 34.20 -4.68 17.65
N ALA A 255 32.96 -5.06 17.37
CA ALA A 255 32.01 -5.59 18.33
C ALA A 255 31.59 -7.02 17.95
N SER A 256 32.51 -7.96 18.08
CA SER A 256 32.36 -9.35 17.59
C SER A 256 31.27 -10.17 18.28
N GLY A 257 30.79 -9.73 19.46
CA GLY A 257 29.70 -10.39 20.20
C GLY A 257 28.28 -10.02 19.75
N LEU A 258 28.13 -9.06 18.85
CA LEU A 258 26.82 -8.59 18.39
C LEU A 258 26.13 -9.56 17.43
N GLY A 259 24.85 -9.76 17.66
CA GLY A 259 23.94 -10.20 16.62
C GLY A 259 23.61 -9.04 15.66
N LEU A 260 23.51 -9.30 14.38
CA LEU A 260 23.21 -8.29 13.38
C LEU A 260 21.98 -8.67 12.57
N ILE A 261 21.13 -7.68 12.29
CA ILE A 261 19.96 -7.79 11.41
C ILE A 261 20.12 -6.77 10.31
N ALA A 262 20.15 -7.21 9.07
CA ALA A 262 20.40 -6.39 7.89
C ALA A 262 19.22 -6.42 6.91
N GLU A 263 19.18 -5.46 5.97
CA GLU A 263 18.12 -5.26 4.96
C GLU A 263 16.72 -5.42 5.56
N ASN A 264 16.39 -4.58 6.56
CA ASN A 264 15.08 -4.56 7.22
C ASN A 264 14.59 -5.93 7.72
N GLY A 265 15.51 -6.83 8.05
CA GLY A 265 15.16 -8.14 8.59
C GLY A 265 15.27 -9.29 7.60
N CYS A 266 15.76 -9.06 6.39
CA CYS A 266 15.99 -10.14 5.42
C CYS A 266 17.15 -11.04 5.80
N PHE A 267 18.12 -10.50 6.50
CA PHE A 267 19.30 -11.22 6.96
C PHE A 267 19.46 -11.10 8.47
N ILE A 268 19.84 -12.19 9.09
CA ILE A 268 20.21 -12.22 10.49
C ILE A 268 21.51 -12.99 10.69
N ARG A 269 22.38 -12.47 11.52
CA ARG A 269 23.59 -13.12 11.99
C ARG A 269 23.50 -13.26 13.51
N GLU A 270 23.60 -14.51 13.99
CA GLU A 270 23.61 -14.76 15.44
C GLU A 270 24.87 -14.17 16.10
N PRO A 271 24.79 -13.80 17.40
CA PRO A 271 25.97 -13.43 18.19
C PRO A 271 27.08 -14.49 18.06
N GLN A 272 28.32 -14.03 17.93
CA GLN A 272 29.51 -14.89 17.81
C GLN A 272 29.56 -15.81 16.58
N ARG A 273 28.65 -15.69 15.65
CA ARG A 273 28.70 -16.39 14.36
C ARG A 273 29.16 -15.45 13.24
N GLU A 274 29.85 -15.98 12.27
CA GLU A 274 30.29 -15.23 11.07
C GLU A 274 29.28 -15.35 9.92
N SER A 275 28.48 -16.43 9.89
CA SER A 275 27.55 -16.70 8.80
C SER A 275 26.22 -16.01 8.96
N TRP A 276 25.76 -15.41 7.88
CA TRP A 276 24.43 -14.83 7.77
C TRP A 276 23.39 -15.90 7.42
N PHE A 277 22.26 -15.85 8.08
CA PHE A 277 21.08 -16.58 7.72
C PHE A 277 20.16 -15.64 6.91
N LYS A 278 19.74 -16.07 5.72
CA LYS A 278 18.81 -15.34 4.87
C LYS A 278 17.39 -15.88 5.11
N LEU A 279 16.45 -15.00 5.44
CA LEU A 279 15.07 -15.37 5.74
C LEU A 279 14.25 -15.73 4.50
N MET A 280 14.73 -15.37 3.31
CA MET A 280 14.05 -15.60 2.02
C MET A 280 14.90 -16.46 1.10
N GLU A 281 14.28 -17.34 0.32
CA GLU A 281 14.95 -18.09 -0.76
C GLU A 281 15.25 -17.20 -1.97
N GLU A 282 16.36 -17.46 -2.65
CA GLU A 282 16.79 -16.67 -3.82
C GLU A 282 15.80 -16.74 -4.99
N THR A 283 15.16 -17.89 -5.16
CA THR A 283 14.15 -18.12 -6.20
C THR A 283 12.93 -17.23 -6.03
N GLU A 284 12.47 -17.05 -4.80
CA GLU A 284 11.34 -16.17 -4.47
C GLU A 284 11.70 -14.70 -4.70
N THR A 285 12.96 -14.33 -4.45
CA THR A 285 13.40 -12.94 -4.61
C THR A 285 13.56 -12.54 -6.08
N LYS A 286 14.11 -13.42 -6.92
CA LYS A 286 14.34 -13.12 -8.35
C LYS A 286 13.04 -12.99 -9.16
N GLY A 287 12.02 -13.77 -8.82
CA GLY A 287 10.77 -13.81 -9.57
C GLY A 287 10.05 -12.45 -9.60
N TRP A 288 9.81 -11.85 -8.46
CA TRP A 288 9.08 -10.57 -8.40
C TRP A 288 9.93 -9.37 -8.82
N LYS A 289 11.26 -9.39 -8.53
CA LYS A 289 12.15 -8.27 -8.87
C LYS A 289 12.18 -7.98 -10.37
N THR A 290 12.16 -9.01 -11.20
CA THR A 290 12.18 -8.84 -12.66
C THR A 290 10.96 -8.08 -13.15
N GLY A 291 9.77 -8.37 -12.64
CA GLY A 291 8.54 -7.66 -12.98
C GLY A 291 8.54 -6.22 -12.48
N VAL A 292 8.90 -6.01 -11.21
CA VAL A 292 8.96 -4.67 -10.60
C VAL A 292 10.03 -3.80 -11.25
N MET A 293 11.17 -4.37 -11.64
CA MET A 293 12.24 -3.63 -12.32
C MET A 293 11.76 -2.97 -13.63
N GLY A 294 10.85 -3.63 -14.36
CA GLY A 294 10.21 -3.04 -15.54
C GLY A 294 9.43 -1.76 -15.21
N ILE A 295 8.63 -1.79 -14.12
CA ILE A 295 7.88 -0.62 -13.66
C ILE A 295 8.84 0.48 -13.19
N LEU A 296 9.83 0.16 -12.37
CA LEU A 296 10.81 1.13 -11.87
C LEU A 296 11.61 1.79 -13.00
N ASN A 297 12.00 1.04 -14.04
CA ASN A 297 12.69 1.59 -15.20
C ASN A 297 11.82 2.58 -15.98
N TYR A 298 10.52 2.30 -16.15
CA TYR A 298 9.58 3.22 -16.76
C TYR A 298 9.55 4.58 -16.04
N PHE A 299 9.52 4.57 -14.71
CA PHE A 299 9.53 5.81 -13.92
C PHE A 299 10.91 6.46 -13.85
N ARG A 300 12.00 5.68 -13.85
CA ARG A 300 13.37 6.20 -13.91
C ARG A 300 13.61 7.04 -15.17
N GLU A 301 13.13 6.60 -16.33
CA GLU A 301 13.26 7.34 -17.59
C GLU A 301 12.51 8.68 -17.58
N ARG A 302 11.53 8.84 -16.69
CA ARG A 302 10.68 10.03 -16.56
C ARG A 302 11.04 10.91 -15.38
N THR A 303 11.94 10.46 -14.52
CA THR A 303 12.40 11.20 -13.35
C THR A 303 13.88 11.48 -13.49
N GLU A 304 14.21 12.72 -13.79
CA GLU A 304 15.60 13.14 -14.02
C GLU A 304 16.48 12.89 -12.81
N ARG A 305 17.71 12.44 -13.01
CA ARG A 305 18.71 12.10 -11.98
C ARG A 305 18.25 11.07 -10.96
N SER A 306 17.21 10.31 -11.28
CA SER A 306 16.82 9.16 -10.48
C SER A 306 17.64 7.92 -10.87
N TRP A 307 17.78 6.99 -9.92
CA TRP A 307 18.47 5.74 -10.16
C TRP A 307 17.87 4.63 -9.31
N ILE A 308 18.09 3.38 -9.71
CA ILE A 308 17.58 2.20 -9.03
C ILE A 308 18.75 1.47 -8.38
N GLU A 309 18.62 1.19 -7.09
CA GLU A 309 19.53 0.36 -6.32
C GLU A 309 18.90 -1.04 -6.19
N GLU A 310 19.60 -2.04 -6.69
CA GLU A 310 19.21 -3.42 -6.46
C GLU A 310 19.95 -3.96 -5.24
N ARG A 311 19.22 -4.29 -4.18
CA ARG A 311 19.71 -4.94 -2.98
C ARG A 311 19.42 -6.44 -3.05
N HIS A 312 19.85 -7.23 -2.05
CA HIS A 312 19.60 -8.67 -2.06
C HIS A 312 18.11 -9.03 -1.99
N CYS A 313 17.33 -8.34 -1.16
CA CYS A 313 15.92 -8.64 -0.90
C CYS A 313 14.95 -7.51 -1.24
N SER A 314 15.44 -6.34 -1.64
CA SER A 314 14.65 -5.16 -1.97
C SER A 314 15.15 -4.48 -3.24
N LEU A 315 14.32 -3.55 -3.74
CA LEU A 315 14.68 -2.58 -4.80
C LEU A 315 14.42 -1.19 -4.24
N VAL A 316 15.34 -0.25 -4.49
CA VAL A 316 15.17 1.13 -4.03
C VAL A 316 15.27 2.07 -5.23
N PHE A 317 14.23 2.85 -5.44
CA PHE A 317 14.20 3.89 -6.46
C PHE A 317 14.51 5.23 -5.81
N HIS A 318 15.70 5.76 -6.07
CA HIS A 318 16.18 7.03 -5.52
C HIS A 318 15.81 8.19 -6.44
N TYR A 319 15.15 9.21 -5.88
CA TYR A 319 14.75 10.42 -6.61
C TYR A 319 15.09 11.73 -5.87
N ALA A 320 15.78 11.64 -4.72
CA ALA A 320 16.18 12.82 -3.93
C ALA A 320 17.02 13.84 -4.71
N SER A 321 17.76 13.39 -5.74
CA SER A 321 18.62 14.21 -6.59
C SER A 321 17.90 14.86 -7.78
N ALA A 322 16.60 14.65 -7.93
CA ALA A 322 15.80 15.26 -8.99
C ALA A 322 15.76 16.80 -8.85
N GLU A 323 15.77 17.51 -9.97
CA GLU A 323 15.69 18.97 -9.97
C GLU A 323 14.32 19.45 -9.52
N ASP A 324 13.25 18.87 -10.08
CA ASP A 324 11.88 19.10 -9.62
C ASP A 324 11.47 18.04 -8.61
N LYS A 325 11.66 18.36 -7.33
CA LYS A 325 11.32 17.45 -6.22
C LYS A 325 9.82 17.16 -6.10
N VAL A 326 8.97 18.11 -6.51
CA VAL A 326 7.52 17.95 -6.43
C VAL A 326 7.04 16.99 -7.50
N ALA A 327 7.50 17.16 -8.74
CA ALA A 327 7.19 16.23 -9.82
C ALA A 327 7.76 14.83 -9.54
N ALA A 328 9.00 14.74 -9.05
CA ALA A 328 9.62 13.46 -8.69
C ALA A 328 8.87 12.73 -7.58
N SER A 329 8.44 13.44 -6.54
CA SER A 329 7.64 12.86 -5.45
C SER A 329 6.27 12.36 -5.94
N ARG A 330 5.62 13.09 -6.85
CA ARG A 330 4.37 12.65 -7.46
C ARG A 330 4.58 11.39 -8.30
N GLN A 331 5.60 11.36 -9.16
CA GLN A 331 5.93 10.19 -9.96
C GLN A 331 6.30 8.98 -9.09
N ALA A 332 7.01 9.18 -7.98
CA ALA A 332 7.30 8.12 -7.04
C ALA A 332 6.03 7.58 -6.35
N SER A 333 5.07 8.44 -6.05
CA SER A 333 3.77 8.02 -5.50
C SER A 333 2.97 7.23 -6.53
N GLU A 334 2.90 7.67 -7.78
CA GLU A 334 2.27 6.94 -8.88
C GLU A 334 2.96 5.58 -9.11
N CYS A 335 4.29 5.54 -9.05
CA CYS A 335 5.07 4.30 -9.13
C CYS A 335 4.71 3.33 -7.99
N ALA A 336 4.60 3.85 -6.76
CA ALA A 336 4.20 3.06 -5.61
C ALA A 336 2.81 2.45 -5.80
N ASP A 337 1.84 3.23 -6.25
CA ASP A 337 0.48 2.77 -6.51
C ASP A 337 0.46 1.67 -7.59
N HIS A 338 1.19 1.87 -8.70
CA HIS A 338 1.31 0.86 -9.74
C HIS A 338 1.90 -0.47 -9.24
N ILE A 339 2.95 -0.41 -8.43
CA ILE A 339 3.58 -1.61 -7.87
C ILE A 339 2.63 -2.28 -6.87
N ASN A 340 2.00 -1.51 -5.98
CA ASN A 340 1.10 -2.02 -4.96
C ASN A 340 -0.13 -2.70 -5.59
N ASP A 341 -0.67 -2.14 -6.68
CA ASP A 341 -1.78 -2.75 -7.43
C ASP A 341 -1.32 -4.02 -8.17
N ALA A 342 -0.21 -3.93 -8.93
CA ALA A 342 0.26 -5.04 -9.76
C ALA A 342 0.74 -6.25 -8.94
N CYS A 343 1.29 -6.01 -7.74
CA CYS A 343 1.93 -7.02 -6.91
C CYS A 343 1.15 -7.36 -5.63
N ALA A 344 -0.09 -6.88 -5.48
CA ALA A 344 -0.92 -7.09 -4.29
C ALA A 344 -1.02 -8.58 -3.90
N ASN A 345 -1.20 -9.45 -4.89
CA ASN A 345 -1.32 -10.89 -4.69
C ASN A 345 0.03 -11.60 -4.42
N GLN A 346 1.15 -10.92 -4.61
CA GLN A 346 2.49 -11.46 -4.40
C GLN A 346 3.08 -11.07 -3.03
N GLY A 347 2.35 -10.29 -2.24
CA GLY A 347 2.82 -9.79 -0.95
C GLY A 347 4.02 -8.84 -1.09
N ILE A 348 4.10 -8.10 -2.19
CA ILE A 348 5.10 -7.05 -2.44
C ILE A 348 4.44 -5.71 -2.18
N HIS A 349 5.16 -4.80 -1.56
CA HIS A 349 4.72 -3.44 -1.40
C HIS A 349 5.82 -2.43 -1.72
N ALA A 350 5.39 -1.25 -2.15
CA ALA A 350 6.24 -0.11 -2.39
C ALA A 350 5.93 0.96 -1.34
N ILE A 351 6.95 1.38 -0.59
CA ILE A 351 6.83 2.33 0.52
C ILE A 351 7.63 3.58 0.18
N PRO A 352 6.98 4.75 0.05
CA PRO A 352 7.69 6.02 -0.04
C PRO A 352 8.43 6.33 1.28
N VAL A 353 9.72 6.60 1.16
CA VAL A 353 10.58 7.14 2.22
C VAL A 353 11.12 8.48 1.76
N ASP A 354 11.81 9.23 2.63
CA ASP A 354 12.31 10.56 2.26
C ASP A 354 13.29 10.49 1.07
N GLY A 355 12.84 10.96 -0.09
CA GLY A 355 13.62 11.00 -1.33
C GLY A 355 13.85 9.66 -2.03
N ALA A 356 13.20 8.59 -1.59
CA ALA A 356 13.29 7.27 -2.21
C ALA A 356 11.96 6.49 -2.15
N LEU A 357 11.86 5.43 -2.93
CA LEU A 357 10.79 4.44 -2.88
C LEU A 357 11.41 3.07 -2.64
N VAL A 358 11.10 2.46 -1.52
CA VAL A 358 11.57 1.10 -1.18
C VAL A 358 10.51 0.08 -1.57
N VAL A 359 10.92 -0.95 -2.33
CA VAL A 359 10.05 -2.06 -2.72
C VAL A 359 10.57 -3.35 -2.09
N GLU A 360 9.74 -3.95 -1.26
CA GLU A 360 10.09 -5.13 -0.48
C GLU A 360 8.87 -6.03 -0.23
N ARG A 361 9.07 -7.19 0.37
CA ARG A 361 7.97 -8.08 0.75
C ARG A 361 7.35 -7.66 2.08
N VAL A 362 6.03 -7.80 2.19
CA VAL A 362 5.26 -7.48 3.39
C VAL A 362 5.59 -8.41 4.57
N ASP A 363 5.85 -9.68 4.28
CA ASP A 363 6.07 -10.73 5.27
C ASP A 363 7.50 -10.77 5.83
N THR A 364 8.45 -10.12 5.17
CA THR A 364 9.84 -10.04 5.59
C THR A 364 10.15 -8.61 6.04
N ASN A 365 10.18 -8.40 7.35
CA ASN A 365 10.39 -7.11 7.98
C ASN A 365 11.21 -7.23 9.28
N LYS A 366 11.57 -6.11 9.88
CA LYS A 366 12.32 -6.07 11.14
C LYS A 366 11.69 -6.95 12.26
N SER A 367 10.36 -7.07 12.31
CA SER A 367 9.68 -7.92 13.29
C SER A 367 9.89 -9.41 13.03
N SER A 368 10.01 -9.84 11.77
CA SER A 368 10.28 -11.25 11.43
C SER A 368 11.67 -11.66 11.94
N ALA A 369 12.66 -10.81 11.72
CA ALA A 369 14.01 -11.04 12.24
C ALA A 369 14.08 -10.94 13.77
N ALA A 370 13.36 -10.01 14.40
CA ALA A 370 13.28 -9.89 15.86
C ALA A 370 12.70 -11.15 16.51
N LYS A 371 11.69 -11.78 15.91
CA LYS A 371 11.13 -13.08 16.34
C LYS A 371 12.19 -14.18 16.27
N LEU A 372 12.99 -14.17 15.20
CA LEU A 372 14.06 -15.16 15.03
C LEU A 372 15.20 -14.91 16.02
N ALA A 373 15.57 -13.66 16.28
CA ALA A 373 16.54 -13.28 17.33
C ALA A 373 16.10 -13.77 18.72
N LEU A 374 14.82 -13.62 19.06
CA LEU A 374 14.26 -14.17 20.29
C LEU A 374 14.37 -15.71 20.32
N ARG A 375 14.04 -16.38 19.23
CA ARG A 375 14.16 -17.84 19.12
C ARG A 375 15.61 -18.30 19.31
N TYR A 376 16.57 -17.65 18.67
CA TYR A 376 17.98 -17.96 18.85
C TYR A 376 18.47 -17.69 20.29
N SER A 377 18.00 -16.62 20.91
CA SER A 377 18.28 -16.35 22.33
C SER A 377 17.76 -17.48 23.23
N ILE A 378 16.55 -18.01 22.95
CA ILE A 378 15.98 -19.14 23.70
C ILE A 378 16.81 -20.42 23.49
N GLU A 379 17.19 -20.73 22.25
CA GLU A 379 17.97 -21.92 21.92
C GLU A 379 19.39 -21.85 22.51
N GLY A 380 20.03 -20.69 22.47
CA GLY A 380 21.31 -20.44 23.10
C GLY A 380 21.27 -20.66 24.61
N GLY A 381 20.23 -20.11 25.29
CA GLY A 381 20.06 -20.28 26.70
C GLY A 381 19.86 -21.72 27.15
N LYS A 382 19.14 -22.52 26.38
CA LYS A 382 18.99 -23.96 26.68
C LYS A 382 20.32 -24.71 26.64
N ARG A 383 21.22 -24.34 25.73
CA ARG A 383 22.57 -24.92 25.64
C ARG A 383 23.42 -24.57 26.85
N GLU A 384 23.19 -23.41 27.46
CA GLU A 384 23.87 -22.92 28.67
C GLU A 384 23.24 -23.39 29.98
N GLY A 385 22.16 -24.23 29.91
CA GLY A 385 21.51 -24.79 31.10
C GLY A 385 20.46 -23.89 31.75
N PHE A 386 20.05 -22.83 31.08
CA PHE A 386 18.92 -21.97 31.50
C PHE A 386 17.59 -22.46 30.95
N ASP A 387 16.44 -22.07 31.55
CA ASP A 387 15.09 -22.41 31.11
C ASP A 387 14.67 -21.70 29.79
N GLY A 388 15.63 -21.16 29.11
CA GLY A 388 15.61 -20.80 27.71
C GLY A 388 15.07 -19.41 27.37
N ARG A 389 14.05 -18.87 28.02
CA ARG A 389 13.48 -17.57 27.65
C ARG A 389 14.19 -16.41 28.32
N PRO A 390 14.41 -15.28 27.62
CA PRO A 390 14.83 -14.04 28.28
C PRO A 390 13.66 -13.56 29.17
N ASP A 391 14.02 -13.06 30.35
CA ASP A 391 13.10 -12.43 31.30
C ASP A 391 13.04 -10.89 31.13
N PHE A 392 13.87 -10.35 30.22
CA PHE A 392 13.90 -8.95 29.85
C PHE A 392 14.06 -8.78 28.33
N LEU A 393 13.23 -7.95 27.72
CA LEU A 393 13.29 -7.54 26.32
C LEU A 393 13.29 -6.00 26.22
N PHE A 394 14.33 -5.45 25.63
CA PHE A 394 14.46 -4.02 25.38
C PHE A 394 14.56 -3.75 23.90
N VAL A 395 13.61 -2.97 23.36
CA VAL A 395 13.54 -2.62 21.93
C VAL A 395 13.59 -1.11 21.80
N VAL A 396 14.51 -0.61 20.99
CA VAL A 396 14.64 0.83 20.70
C VAL A 396 14.71 1.08 19.21
N GLY A 397 14.03 2.12 18.74
CA GLY A 397 14.05 2.55 17.35
C GLY A 397 13.47 3.95 17.17
N ASP A 398 13.60 4.52 15.99
CA ASP A 398 13.14 5.87 15.67
C ASP A 398 12.26 5.93 14.41
N SER A 399 12.18 4.83 13.63
CA SER A 399 11.58 4.78 12.30
C SER A 399 10.19 4.13 12.26
N ARG A 400 9.44 4.35 11.17
CA ARG A 400 8.15 3.64 10.95
C ARG A 400 8.34 2.13 10.86
N GLU A 401 9.50 1.69 10.40
CA GLU A 401 9.84 0.29 10.26
C GLU A 401 10.00 -0.41 11.61
N ASP A 402 10.29 0.35 12.68
CA ASP A 402 10.41 -0.18 14.04
C ASP A 402 9.06 -0.39 14.72
N GLU A 403 8.01 0.27 14.27
CA GLU A 403 6.66 0.16 14.85
C GLU A 403 6.12 -1.29 14.82
N VAL A 404 6.49 -2.06 13.80
CA VAL A 404 6.11 -3.48 13.74
C VAL A 404 6.83 -4.32 14.80
N VAL A 405 8.04 -3.92 15.19
CA VAL A 405 8.82 -4.56 16.25
C VAL A 405 8.24 -4.17 17.62
N PHE A 406 7.91 -2.88 17.83
CA PHE A 406 7.26 -2.43 19.06
C PHE A 406 5.93 -3.14 19.29
N ARG A 407 5.09 -3.23 18.27
CA ARG A 407 3.80 -3.94 18.34
C ARG A 407 3.98 -5.43 18.69
N TRP A 408 4.97 -6.07 18.10
CA TRP A 408 5.28 -7.46 18.40
C TRP A 408 5.77 -7.62 19.84
N ALA A 409 6.70 -6.78 20.29
CA ALA A 409 7.23 -6.83 21.64
C ALA A 409 6.15 -6.56 22.71
N ASN A 410 5.27 -5.59 22.46
CA ASN A 410 4.13 -5.30 23.32
C ASN A 410 3.17 -6.49 23.45
N LYS A 411 2.90 -7.22 22.37
CA LYS A 411 2.11 -8.45 22.40
C LYS A 411 2.73 -9.52 23.28
N LEU A 412 4.06 -9.61 23.36
CA LEU A 412 4.72 -10.54 24.27
C LEU A 412 4.53 -10.14 25.75
N ALA A 413 4.52 -8.84 26.04
CA ALA A 413 4.20 -8.32 27.36
C ALA A 413 2.74 -8.63 27.75
N ASP A 414 1.81 -8.32 26.86
CA ASP A 414 0.37 -8.54 27.09
C ASP A 414 0.04 -10.03 27.30
N ALA A 415 0.73 -10.91 26.58
CA ALA A 415 0.63 -12.37 26.73
C ALA A 415 1.42 -12.90 27.94
N LYS A 416 2.13 -12.03 28.70
CA LYS A 416 3.04 -12.43 29.80
C LYS A 416 4.08 -13.49 29.39
N ALA A 417 4.48 -13.46 28.13
CA ALA A 417 5.49 -14.38 27.59
C ALA A 417 6.90 -14.01 28.00
N ILE A 418 7.15 -12.73 28.28
CA ILE A 418 8.37 -12.18 28.85
C ILE A 418 7.95 -11.25 29.99
N GLU A 419 8.63 -11.35 31.14
CA GLU A 419 8.25 -10.62 32.36
C GLU A 419 8.41 -9.11 32.22
N ASN A 420 9.54 -8.68 31.67
CA ASN A 420 9.87 -7.26 31.51
C ASN A 420 10.10 -6.95 30.03
N VAL A 421 9.16 -6.25 29.42
CA VAL A 421 9.27 -5.75 28.05
C VAL A 421 9.23 -4.24 28.06
N MET A 422 10.23 -3.61 27.47
CA MET A 422 10.31 -2.17 27.30
C MET A 422 10.52 -1.83 25.83
N THR A 423 9.61 -1.05 25.28
CA THR A 423 9.68 -0.51 23.91
C THR A 423 9.85 0.99 23.98
N VAL A 424 10.85 1.50 23.30
CA VAL A 424 11.28 2.91 23.42
C VAL A 424 11.46 3.51 22.04
N THR A 425 10.79 4.62 21.78
CA THR A 425 11.00 5.41 20.56
C THR A 425 11.86 6.63 20.82
N LEU A 426 12.60 7.05 19.79
CA LEU A 426 13.29 8.34 19.79
C LEU A 426 12.48 9.33 18.93
N GLY A 427 12.17 10.49 19.52
CA GLY A 427 11.42 11.54 18.84
C GLY A 427 10.03 11.76 19.41
N SER A 428 9.23 12.58 18.72
CA SER A 428 7.93 13.09 19.20
C SER A 428 6.73 12.68 18.33
N ARG A 429 6.86 11.60 17.56
CA ARG A 429 5.77 11.14 16.68
C ARG A 429 4.86 10.13 17.37
N SER A 430 3.69 9.90 16.76
CA SER A 430 2.79 8.80 17.15
C SER A 430 3.50 7.45 17.01
N THR A 431 3.47 6.62 18.04
CA THR A 431 4.23 5.37 18.13
C THR A 431 3.48 4.30 18.92
N GLU A 432 3.79 3.04 18.62
CA GLU A 432 3.37 1.87 19.39
C GLU A 432 4.31 1.60 20.59
N ALA A 433 5.44 2.32 20.69
CA ALA A 433 6.34 2.20 21.85
C ALA A 433 5.68 2.68 23.14
N LYS A 434 5.99 2.05 24.26
CA LYS A 434 5.44 2.39 25.59
C LYS A 434 6.23 3.47 26.33
N ALA A 435 7.40 3.86 25.82
CA ALA A 435 8.20 4.95 26.34
C ALA A 435 8.89 5.74 25.24
N THR A 436 9.29 6.98 25.53
CA THR A 436 10.02 7.83 24.60
C THR A 436 11.29 8.41 25.21
N LEU A 437 12.30 8.63 24.35
CA LEU A 437 13.46 9.45 24.62
C LEU A 437 13.40 10.68 23.72
N THR A 438 13.20 11.87 24.32
CA THR A 438 12.89 13.11 23.60
C THR A 438 14.09 13.86 23.04
N GLN A 439 15.32 13.46 23.38
CA GLN A 439 16.53 14.20 23.02
C GLN A 439 17.28 13.61 21.80
N GLY A 440 16.65 12.69 21.06
CA GLY A 440 17.27 12.05 19.91
C GLY A 440 18.58 11.31 20.24
N VAL A 441 19.43 11.13 19.23
CA VAL A 441 20.72 10.43 19.34
C VAL A 441 21.67 11.10 20.34
N THR A 442 21.51 12.41 20.59
CA THR A 442 22.36 13.19 21.50
C THR A 442 21.91 13.16 22.96
N GLY A 443 20.73 12.65 23.25
CA GLY A 443 20.13 12.58 24.58
C GLY A 443 20.53 11.36 25.42
N LYS A 444 21.66 10.79 25.11
CA LYS A 444 22.16 9.54 25.72
C LYS A 444 22.99 9.83 26.95
#